data_acba01f34f5c95c3c4e11d6ab8c2546b
#
_entry.id   acba01f34f5c95c3c4e11d6ab8c2546b
#
_cell.length_a   1.000
_cell.length_b   1.000
_cell.length_c   1.000
_cell.angle_alpha   90.00
_cell.angle_beta   90.00
_cell.angle_gamma   90.00
#
_symmetry.space_group_name_H-M   'P 1'
#
loop_
_entity.id
_entity.type
_entity.pdbx_description
1 polymer ?
#
loop_
_entity_poly.entity_id
_entity_poly.type
_entity_poly.pdbx_seq_one_letter_code
_entity_poly.pdbx_strand_id
1 'polypeptide(L)'
;MKGRGTGWVTAEYSMLPGSSPERVDREAAKGKQSGRTVEIQRLIARALRAACDMSLLGERQVVVDCDVIQADGGTRTASICGGYLALHDALTRRVQQGLIASHPLHSTCAAISVGIVDGVPVLDLPYVEDSRAEVDMNVVMLRPAGVGGQARFVEVQGTAEGMAFTRSELDS
;
A
#
# COMPACT_ATOMS: atom_id res chain seq x y z
N MET A 1 -9.47 -21.54 3.25
CA MET A 1 -9.61 -20.95 4.59
C MET A 1 -10.73 -21.56 5.42
N LYS A 2 -11.61 -22.37 4.83
CA LYS A 2 -12.62 -23.11 5.62
C LYS A 2 -11.97 -23.93 6.74
N GLY A 3 -12.46 -23.77 7.97
CA GLY A 3 -12.00 -24.52 9.15
C GLY A 3 -10.77 -23.97 9.87
N ARG A 4 -10.26 -22.78 9.50
CA ARG A 4 -9.12 -22.14 10.19
C ARG A 4 -9.53 -21.09 11.22
N GLY A 5 -10.80 -20.67 11.24
CA GLY A 5 -11.33 -19.64 12.13
C GLY A 5 -10.76 -18.23 11.90
N THR A 6 -9.96 -18.02 10.83
CA THR A 6 -9.32 -16.75 10.52
C THR A 6 -9.65 -16.32 9.11
N GLY A 7 -9.77 -15.01 8.91
CA GLY A 7 -10.01 -14.39 7.61
C GLY A 7 -8.73 -14.12 6.83
N TRP A 8 -8.89 -13.43 5.70
CA TRP A 8 -7.78 -13.03 4.85
C TRP A 8 -8.09 -11.73 4.11
N VAL A 9 -7.10 -10.85 4.01
CA VAL A 9 -7.15 -9.63 3.19
C VAL A 9 -6.10 -9.75 2.10
N THR A 10 -6.52 -9.52 0.87
CA THR A 10 -5.64 -9.45 -0.30
C THR A 10 -5.96 -8.21 -1.13
N ALA A 11 -5.12 -7.90 -2.10
CA ALA A 11 -5.32 -6.76 -2.97
C ALA A 11 -5.01 -7.13 -4.42
N GLU A 12 -5.69 -6.46 -5.34
CA GLU A 12 -5.37 -6.39 -6.75
C GLU A 12 -5.00 -4.96 -7.11
N TYR A 13 -4.14 -4.79 -8.10
CA TYR A 13 -3.66 -3.49 -8.55
C TYR A 13 -3.66 -3.45 -10.07
N SER A 14 -4.14 -2.35 -10.61
CA SER A 14 -4.13 -2.10 -12.06
C SER A 14 -3.97 -0.61 -12.33
N MET A 15 -3.34 -0.29 -13.45
CA MET A 15 -3.34 1.07 -14.01
C MET A 15 -4.33 1.11 -15.18
N LEU A 16 -5.23 2.10 -15.17
CA LEU A 16 -6.10 2.31 -16.32
C LEU A 16 -5.25 2.77 -17.53
N PRO A 17 -5.63 2.39 -18.76
CA PRO A 17 -4.85 2.74 -19.96
C PRO A 17 -4.57 4.23 -20.15
N GLY A 18 -5.46 5.10 -19.67
CA GLY A 18 -5.31 6.55 -19.72
C GLY A 18 -4.83 7.18 -18.41
N SER A 19 -4.28 6.41 -17.48
CA SER A 19 -3.85 6.91 -16.17
C SER A 19 -2.54 7.70 -16.20
N SER A 20 -1.76 7.61 -17.24
CA SER A 20 -0.48 8.30 -17.46
C SER A 20 -0.49 9.06 -18.79
N PRO A 21 0.43 10.03 -19.00
CA PRO A 21 0.52 10.78 -20.25
C PRO A 21 0.65 9.89 -21.48
N GLU A 22 1.40 8.80 -21.37
CA GLU A 22 1.47 7.76 -22.39
C GLU A 22 0.49 6.63 -22.06
N ARG A 23 -0.22 6.16 -23.11
CA ARG A 23 -1.16 5.05 -22.94
C ARG A 23 -0.44 3.76 -22.52
N VAL A 24 -0.85 3.17 -21.41
CA VAL A 24 -0.40 1.85 -20.98
C VAL A 24 -1.37 0.75 -21.45
N ASP A 25 -0.84 -0.43 -21.78
CA ASP A 25 -1.67 -1.55 -22.15
C ASP A 25 -2.36 -2.19 -20.95
N ARG A 26 -3.58 -2.69 -21.13
CA ARG A 26 -4.24 -3.52 -20.12
C ARG A 26 -3.54 -4.87 -20.02
N GLU A 27 -2.96 -5.17 -18.85
CA GLU A 27 -2.32 -6.47 -18.61
C GLU A 27 -3.29 -7.64 -18.75
N ALA A 28 -4.55 -7.46 -18.32
CA ALA A 28 -5.61 -8.45 -18.45
C ALA A 28 -5.83 -8.89 -19.92
N ALA A 29 -5.66 -7.97 -20.88
CA ALA A 29 -5.77 -8.30 -22.30
C ALA A 29 -4.60 -9.19 -22.82
N LYS A 30 -3.47 -9.17 -22.12
CA LYS A 30 -2.30 -10.02 -22.41
C LYS A 30 -2.34 -11.37 -21.71
N GLY A 31 -3.37 -11.63 -20.90
CA GLY A 31 -3.58 -12.89 -20.18
C GLY A 31 -2.62 -13.17 -19.03
N LYS A 32 -1.75 -12.20 -18.65
CA LYS A 32 -0.86 -12.31 -17.48
C LYS A 32 -0.53 -10.95 -16.92
N GLN A 33 -0.32 -10.91 -15.60
CA GLN A 33 0.18 -9.73 -14.90
C GLN A 33 1.71 -9.65 -14.98
N SER A 34 2.25 -8.43 -14.98
CA SER A 34 3.68 -8.19 -14.88
C SER A 34 4.21 -8.50 -13.47
N GLY A 35 5.50 -8.73 -13.35
CA GLY A 35 6.16 -8.90 -12.06
C GLY A 35 5.98 -7.68 -11.14
N ARG A 36 6.01 -6.47 -11.72
CA ARG A 36 5.75 -5.21 -11.02
C ARG A 36 4.33 -5.17 -10.42
N THR A 37 3.32 -5.51 -11.20
CA THR A 37 1.92 -5.53 -10.72
C THR A 37 1.74 -6.52 -9.58
N VAL A 38 2.29 -7.73 -9.70
CA VAL A 38 2.23 -8.76 -8.63
C VAL A 38 2.97 -8.30 -7.38
N GLU A 39 4.11 -7.65 -7.52
CA GLU A 39 4.89 -7.07 -6.40
C GLU A 39 4.05 -6.03 -5.66
N ILE A 40 3.42 -5.08 -6.38
CA ILE A 40 2.59 -4.03 -5.79
C ILE A 40 1.37 -4.62 -5.07
N GLN A 41 0.68 -5.58 -5.66
CA GLN A 41 -0.43 -6.29 -5.02
C GLN A 41 -0.03 -6.92 -3.69
N ARG A 42 1.15 -7.54 -3.64
CA ARG A 42 1.68 -8.16 -2.42
C ARG A 42 2.04 -7.13 -1.35
N LEU A 43 2.59 -5.99 -1.76
CA LEU A 43 2.92 -4.86 -0.88
C LEU A 43 1.65 -4.30 -0.23
N ILE A 44 0.63 -3.95 -1.03
CA ILE A 44 -0.66 -3.44 -0.55
C ILE A 44 -1.31 -4.46 0.41
N ALA A 45 -1.43 -5.71 -0.01
CA ALA A 45 -2.04 -6.75 0.79
C ALA A 45 -1.32 -6.98 2.14
N ARG A 46 0.02 -6.88 2.16
CA ARG A 46 0.83 -7.01 3.38
C ARG A 46 0.58 -5.85 4.33
N ALA A 47 0.58 -4.62 3.83
CA ALA A 47 0.29 -3.42 4.61
C ALA A 47 -1.10 -3.48 5.26
N LEU A 48 -2.12 -3.84 4.50
CA LEU A 48 -3.50 -3.96 4.99
C LEU A 48 -3.65 -5.08 6.04
N ARG A 49 -3.01 -6.24 5.82
CA ARG A 49 -3.02 -7.34 6.80
C ARG A 49 -2.33 -6.97 8.11
N ALA A 50 -1.25 -6.18 8.04
CA ALA A 50 -0.55 -5.73 9.23
C ALA A 50 -1.40 -4.81 10.13
N ALA A 51 -2.41 -4.13 9.56
CA ALA A 51 -3.35 -3.27 10.28
C ALA A 51 -4.58 -4.02 10.82
N CYS A 52 -4.79 -5.29 10.43
CA CYS A 52 -6.03 -6.02 10.63
C CYS A 52 -5.84 -7.28 11.46
N ASP A 53 -6.67 -7.48 12.48
CA ASP A 53 -6.80 -8.75 13.20
C ASP A 53 -7.61 -9.74 12.35
N MET A 54 -6.92 -10.72 11.78
CA MET A 54 -7.54 -11.74 10.92
C MET A 54 -8.49 -12.66 11.70
N SER A 55 -8.33 -12.80 13.01
CA SER A 55 -9.21 -13.63 13.84
C SER A 55 -10.58 -12.97 14.02
N LEU A 56 -10.62 -11.65 14.22
CA LEU A 56 -11.86 -10.88 14.30
C LEU A 56 -12.60 -10.81 12.95
N LEU A 57 -11.87 -10.90 11.84
CA LEU A 57 -12.49 -10.98 10.51
C LEU A 57 -13.27 -12.28 10.33
N GLY A 58 -12.91 -13.36 11.07
CA GLY A 58 -13.51 -14.69 10.92
C GLY A 58 -13.22 -15.29 9.54
N GLU A 59 -13.91 -16.36 9.15
CA GLU A 59 -13.68 -17.08 7.87
C GLU A 59 -14.18 -16.29 6.64
N ARG A 60 -13.74 -15.04 6.50
CA ARG A 60 -14.06 -14.16 5.38
C ARG A 60 -12.81 -13.79 4.61
N GLN A 61 -12.95 -13.58 3.32
CA GLN A 61 -11.92 -12.99 2.48
C GLN A 61 -12.39 -11.60 2.03
N VAL A 62 -11.49 -10.63 2.11
CA VAL A 62 -11.66 -9.31 1.50
C VAL A 62 -10.61 -9.16 0.40
N VAL A 63 -11.06 -8.82 -0.79
CA VAL A 63 -10.22 -8.41 -1.91
C VAL A 63 -10.39 -6.90 -2.06
N VAL A 64 -9.29 -6.17 -2.08
CA VAL A 64 -9.27 -4.73 -2.28
C VAL A 64 -8.74 -4.46 -3.67
N ASP A 65 -9.59 -3.92 -4.54
CA ASP A 65 -9.22 -3.57 -5.90
C ASP A 65 -8.71 -2.13 -5.95
N CYS A 66 -7.49 -1.94 -6.43
CA CYS A 66 -6.83 -0.65 -6.54
C CYS A 66 -6.62 -0.30 -8.01
N ASP A 67 -7.52 0.51 -8.57
CA ASP A 67 -7.41 1.01 -9.93
C ASP A 67 -6.86 2.43 -9.95
N VAL A 68 -5.69 2.62 -10.54
CA VAL A 68 -5.07 3.93 -10.71
C VAL A 68 -5.76 4.65 -11.88
N ILE A 69 -6.52 5.70 -11.54
CA ILE A 69 -7.27 6.52 -12.51
C ILE A 69 -6.35 7.57 -13.13
N GLN A 70 -5.51 8.20 -12.30
CA GLN A 70 -4.49 9.16 -12.70
C GLN A 70 -3.21 8.85 -11.94
N ALA A 71 -2.15 8.57 -12.67
CA ALA A 71 -0.84 8.25 -12.12
C ALA A 71 0.06 9.50 -12.06
N ASP A 72 0.84 9.54 -11.00
CA ASP A 72 2.01 10.39 -10.80
C ASP A 72 3.06 9.54 -10.06
N GLY A 73 3.99 10.10 -9.33
CA GLY A 73 4.83 9.37 -8.38
C GLY A 73 3.99 8.74 -7.26
N GLY A 74 4.50 7.66 -6.62
CA GLY A 74 3.89 7.09 -5.42
C GLY A 74 2.58 6.32 -5.63
N THR A 75 2.28 5.74 -6.80
CA THR A 75 1.03 4.98 -7.01
C THR A 75 0.90 3.79 -6.06
N ARG A 76 2.00 3.17 -5.62
CA ARG A 76 2.02 2.10 -4.62
C ARG A 76 1.50 2.57 -3.27
N THR A 77 2.02 3.68 -2.79
CA THR A 77 1.71 4.25 -1.47
C THR A 77 0.30 4.84 -1.44
N ALA A 78 -0.11 5.52 -2.51
CA ALA A 78 -1.49 5.98 -2.69
C ALA A 78 -2.50 4.81 -2.67
N SER A 79 -2.17 3.69 -3.32
CA SER A 79 -3.01 2.48 -3.30
C SER A 79 -3.12 1.85 -1.91
N ILE A 80 -2.05 1.90 -1.10
CA ILE A 80 -2.11 1.44 0.30
C ILE A 80 -3.05 2.33 1.11
N CYS A 81 -2.92 3.65 1.01
CA CYS A 81 -3.76 4.59 1.74
C CYS A 81 -5.24 4.50 1.32
N GLY A 82 -5.52 4.51 0.02
CA GLY A 82 -6.88 4.36 -0.51
C GLY A 82 -7.49 3.00 -0.19
N GLY A 83 -6.71 1.93 -0.34
CA GLY A 83 -7.11 0.57 0.02
C GLY A 83 -7.42 0.41 1.50
N TYR A 84 -6.65 1.07 2.38
CA TYR A 84 -6.94 1.09 3.82
C TYR A 84 -8.27 1.78 4.11
N LEU A 85 -8.56 2.93 3.51
CA LEU A 85 -9.83 3.65 3.70
C LEU A 85 -11.02 2.82 3.21
N ALA A 86 -10.91 2.21 2.04
CA ALA A 86 -11.95 1.35 1.49
C ALA A 86 -12.21 0.12 2.39
N LEU A 87 -11.14 -0.52 2.89
CA LEU A 87 -11.22 -1.63 3.82
C LEU A 87 -11.89 -1.21 5.14
N HIS A 88 -11.49 -0.06 5.71
CA HIS A 88 -12.09 0.50 6.93
C HIS A 88 -13.59 0.69 6.76
N ASP A 89 -14.03 1.34 5.69
CA ASP A 89 -15.45 1.61 5.45
C ASP A 89 -16.25 0.32 5.25
N ALA A 90 -15.69 -0.64 4.51
CA ALA A 90 -16.33 -1.93 4.30
C ALA A 90 -16.52 -2.69 5.62
N LEU A 91 -15.50 -2.72 6.48
CA LEU A 91 -15.54 -3.40 7.78
C LEU A 91 -16.47 -2.67 8.76
N THR A 92 -16.45 -1.32 8.77
CA THR A 92 -17.38 -0.52 9.57
C THR A 92 -18.82 -0.87 9.26
N ARG A 93 -19.19 -0.95 7.98
CA ARG A 93 -20.55 -1.36 7.55
C ARG A 93 -20.88 -2.78 8.02
N ARG A 94 -19.94 -3.72 8.02
CA ARG A 94 -20.16 -5.09 8.49
C ARG A 94 -20.36 -5.18 10.00
N VAL A 95 -19.65 -4.36 10.77
CA VAL A 95 -19.88 -4.23 12.22
C VAL A 95 -21.26 -3.65 12.50
N GLN A 96 -21.65 -2.56 11.81
CA GLN A 96 -22.99 -1.95 11.94
C GLN A 96 -24.14 -2.91 11.59
N GLN A 97 -23.91 -3.82 10.65
CA GLN A 97 -24.87 -4.86 10.27
C GLN A 97 -24.88 -6.08 11.23
N GLY A 98 -24.03 -6.08 12.27
CA GLY A 98 -23.91 -7.21 13.20
C GLY A 98 -23.26 -8.46 12.59
N LEU A 99 -22.63 -8.35 11.41
CA LEU A 99 -21.99 -9.49 10.72
C LEU A 99 -20.58 -9.77 11.23
N ILE A 100 -19.95 -8.80 11.88
CA ILE A 100 -18.66 -8.89 12.58
C ILE A 100 -18.87 -8.27 13.96
N ALA A 101 -18.42 -8.96 15.01
CA ALA A 101 -18.70 -8.58 16.39
C ALA A 101 -18.00 -7.29 16.83
N SER A 102 -16.78 -7.04 16.31
CA SER A 102 -15.98 -5.85 16.60
C SER A 102 -15.13 -5.49 15.39
N HIS A 103 -14.66 -4.24 15.34
CA HIS A 103 -13.89 -3.74 14.21
C HIS A 103 -12.52 -4.41 14.14
N PRO A 104 -12.18 -5.09 13.03
CA PRO A 104 -10.92 -5.85 12.93
C PRO A 104 -9.66 -4.97 12.79
N LEU A 105 -9.78 -3.73 12.31
CA LEU A 105 -8.61 -2.83 12.19
C LEU A 105 -8.22 -2.28 13.56
N HIS A 106 -7.01 -2.58 13.99
CA HIS A 106 -6.45 -2.16 15.28
C HIS A 106 -5.47 -0.98 15.15
N SER A 107 -5.15 -0.57 13.94
CA SER A 107 -4.20 0.52 13.66
C SER A 107 -4.62 1.28 12.41
N THR A 108 -4.29 2.57 12.36
CA THR A 108 -4.30 3.35 11.12
C THR A 108 -3.07 2.98 10.30
N CYS A 109 -3.24 2.82 8.98
CA CYS A 109 -2.16 2.56 8.04
C CYS A 109 -1.98 3.74 7.10
N ALA A 110 -0.75 4.20 6.95
CA ALA A 110 -0.38 5.22 5.97
C ALA A 110 0.91 4.81 5.26
N ALA A 111 1.05 5.25 4.02
CA ALA A 111 2.23 5.01 3.21
C ALA A 111 2.58 6.27 2.41
N ILE A 112 3.88 6.47 2.18
CA ILE A 112 4.39 7.60 1.42
C ILE A 112 5.63 7.20 0.64
N SER A 113 5.81 7.81 -0.53
CA SER A 113 7.04 7.75 -1.32
C SER A 113 8.00 8.82 -0.84
N VAL A 114 9.25 8.48 -0.65
CA VAL A 114 10.33 9.40 -0.26
C VAL A 114 11.56 9.10 -1.08
N GLY A 115 12.46 10.05 -1.22
CA GLY A 115 13.70 9.80 -1.96
C GLY A 115 14.74 10.89 -1.77
N ILE A 116 15.86 10.74 -2.49
CA ILE A 116 16.91 11.74 -2.57
C ILE A 116 16.95 12.25 -4.00
N VAL A 117 16.80 13.56 -4.15
CA VAL A 117 16.83 14.26 -5.44
C VAL A 117 17.84 15.39 -5.35
N ASP A 118 18.86 15.36 -6.21
CA ASP A 118 19.97 16.31 -6.20
C ASP A 118 20.64 16.44 -4.81
N GLY A 119 20.80 15.29 -4.11
CA GLY A 119 21.38 15.21 -2.76
C GLY A 119 20.45 15.70 -1.63
N VAL A 120 19.17 16.03 -1.90
CA VAL A 120 18.20 16.52 -0.92
C VAL A 120 17.12 15.48 -0.66
N PRO A 121 16.85 15.12 0.63
CA PRO A 121 15.71 14.26 0.97
C PRO A 121 14.38 14.96 0.63
N VAL A 122 13.52 14.27 -0.10
CA VAL A 122 12.22 14.76 -0.57
C VAL A 122 11.12 13.80 -0.15
N LEU A 123 9.98 14.35 0.28
CA LEU A 123 8.79 13.64 0.71
C LEU A 123 7.71 13.78 -0.35
N ASP A 124 7.00 12.67 -0.65
CA ASP A 124 5.88 12.62 -1.60
C ASP A 124 6.28 13.04 -3.02
N LEU A 125 7.22 12.26 -3.59
CA LEU A 125 7.81 12.57 -4.90
C LEU A 125 6.75 12.52 -6.03
N PRO A 126 6.53 13.63 -6.77
CA PRO A 126 5.86 13.56 -8.05
C PRO A 126 6.74 12.84 -9.08
N TYR A 127 6.15 12.35 -10.17
CA TYR A 127 6.85 11.57 -11.19
C TYR A 127 8.11 12.27 -11.76
N VAL A 128 8.07 13.59 -11.87
CA VAL A 128 9.21 14.39 -12.37
C VAL A 128 10.43 14.30 -11.45
N GLU A 129 10.21 14.15 -10.14
CA GLU A 129 11.27 13.97 -9.15
C GLU A 129 11.62 12.48 -9.01
N ASP A 130 10.62 11.61 -8.90
CA ASP A 130 10.75 10.16 -8.80
C ASP A 130 11.62 9.58 -9.94
N SER A 131 11.38 10.04 -11.18
CA SER A 131 12.10 9.54 -12.37
C SER A 131 13.60 9.92 -12.42
N ARG A 132 14.05 10.85 -11.59
CA ARG A 132 15.45 11.30 -11.49
C ARG A 132 16.05 11.13 -10.11
N ALA A 133 15.30 10.55 -9.18
CA ALA A 133 15.75 10.33 -7.82
C ALA A 133 16.97 9.39 -7.80
N GLU A 134 17.98 9.75 -7.02
CA GLU A 134 19.16 8.89 -6.76
C GLU A 134 18.78 7.71 -5.86
N VAL A 135 17.81 7.94 -4.98
CA VAL A 135 17.20 6.94 -4.11
C VAL A 135 15.68 7.12 -4.16
N ASP A 136 14.96 6.05 -4.45
CA ASP A 136 13.50 5.94 -4.33
C ASP A 136 13.16 4.95 -3.21
N MET A 137 12.25 5.35 -2.33
CA MET A 137 11.85 4.55 -1.19
C MET A 137 10.36 4.65 -0.91
N ASN A 138 9.74 3.51 -0.61
CA ASN A 138 8.37 3.44 -0.14
C ASN A 138 8.35 3.10 1.35
N VAL A 139 7.72 3.94 2.14
CA VAL A 139 7.60 3.79 3.60
C VAL A 139 6.16 3.52 3.97
N VAL A 140 5.91 2.43 4.71
CA VAL A 140 4.59 2.07 5.24
C VAL A 140 4.64 2.03 6.75
N MET A 141 3.73 2.76 7.38
CA MET A 141 3.66 2.85 8.85
C MET A 141 2.26 2.53 9.37
N LEU A 142 2.24 1.96 10.57
CA LEU A 142 1.04 1.79 11.38
C LEU A 142 1.10 2.66 12.63
N ARG A 143 -0.03 3.28 12.95
CA ARG A 143 -0.26 3.91 14.25
C ARG A 143 -1.36 3.15 14.97
N PRO A 144 -1.08 2.52 16.14
CA PRO A 144 -2.10 1.85 16.94
C PRO A 144 -3.26 2.81 17.28
N ALA A 145 -4.48 2.28 17.31
CA ALA A 145 -5.66 3.03 17.74
C ALA A 145 -5.50 3.42 19.23
N GLY A 146 -5.90 4.65 19.57
CA GLY A 146 -5.82 5.18 20.92
C GLY A 146 -4.80 6.32 21.11
N VAL A 147 -4.87 6.98 22.27
CA VAL A 147 -4.00 8.13 22.57
C VAL A 147 -2.60 7.64 22.94
N GLY A 148 -1.57 8.20 22.28
CA GLY A 148 -0.15 7.97 22.60
C GLY A 148 0.50 6.77 21.94
N GLY A 149 -0.17 6.07 21.03
CA GLY A 149 0.43 4.98 20.25
C GLY A 149 1.58 5.48 19.35
N GLN A 150 2.80 4.97 19.57
CA GLN A 150 3.94 5.27 18.72
C GLN A 150 3.75 4.60 17.35
N ALA A 151 3.98 5.35 16.27
CA ALA A 151 3.98 4.80 14.91
C ALA A 151 5.12 3.79 14.73
N ARG A 152 4.86 2.74 13.96
CA ARG A 152 5.80 1.64 13.69
C ARG A 152 5.88 1.38 12.20
N PHE A 153 7.06 1.07 11.71
CA PHE A 153 7.25 0.66 10.34
C PHE A 153 6.68 -0.75 10.09
N VAL A 154 5.95 -0.91 9.00
CA VAL A 154 5.54 -2.20 8.44
C VAL A 154 6.51 -2.62 7.36
N GLU A 155 6.90 -1.66 6.53
CA GLU A 155 7.79 -1.89 5.41
C GLU A 155 8.56 -0.60 5.09
N VAL A 156 9.83 -0.76 4.80
CA VAL A 156 10.71 0.24 4.20
C VAL A 156 11.34 -0.44 3.01
N GLN A 157 10.98 -0.02 1.82
CA GLN A 157 11.48 -0.57 0.57
C GLN A 157 12.21 0.53 -0.18
N GLY A 158 13.52 0.45 -0.27
CA GLY A 158 14.36 1.44 -0.93
C GLY A 158 15.20 0.83 -2.03
N THR A 159 15.38 1.60 -3.10
CA THR A 159 16.25 1.27 -4.22
C THR A 159 17.16 2.45 -4.52
N ALA A 160 18.43 2.19 -4.74
CA ALA A 160 19.37 3.18 -5.25
C ALA A 160 19.49 3.05 -6.77
N GLU A 161 19.32 4.14 -7.46
CA GLU A 161 19.52 4.23 -8.91
C GLU A 161 20.95 4.76 -9.18
N GLY A 162 21.90 3.87 -9.38
CA GLY A 162 23.30 4.21 -9.65
C GLY A 162 24.22 3.91 -8.47
N MET A 163 24.43 4.81 -7.52
CA MET A 163 25.31 4.61 -6.36
C MET A 163 24.52 4.21 -5.11
N ALA A 164 25.05 3.26 -4.33
CA ALA A 164 24.44 2.86 -3.06
C ALA A 164 24.37 4.05 -2.08
N PHE A 165 23.26 4.18 -1.37
CA PHE A 165 23.08 5.20 -0.33
C PHE A 165 23.70 4.76 1.02
N THR A 166 24.12 5.76 1.77
CA THR A 166 24.76 5.58 3.08
C THR A 166 23.72 5.39 4.19
N ARG A 167 24.19 5.00 5.37
CA ARG A 167 23.33 4.96 6.58
C ARG A 167 22.79 6.33 6.94
N SER A 168 23.56 7.40 6.78
CA SER A 168 23.12 8.77 7.06
C SER A 168 22.00 9.23 6.12
N GLU A 169 22.06 8.85 4.85
CA GLU A 169 21.02 9.12 3.87
C GLU A 169 19.75 8.30 4.14
N LEU A 170 19.86 7.10 4.67
CA LEU A 170 18.70 6.32 5.10
C LEU A 170 18.01 6.93 6.33
N ASP A 171 18.75 7.57 7.22
CA ASP A 171 18.24 8.14 8.47
C ASP A 171 17.77 9.60 8.29
N SER A 172 17.99 10.22 7.10
CA SER A 172 17.58 11.59 6.79
C SER A 172 16.10 11.67 6.42
#